data_aaf966f43e6c77a22fa8b6c0bb67baca
#
_entry.id   aaf966f43e6c77a22fa8b6c0bb67baca
#
_cell.length_a   1.000
_cell.length_b   1.000
_cell.length_c   1.000
_cell.angle_alpha   90.00
_cell.angle_beta   90.00
_cell.angle_gamma   90.00
#
_symmetry.space_group_name_H-M   'P 1'
#
loop_
_entity.id
_entity.type
_entity.pdbx_description
1 polymer ?
#
loop_
_entity_poly.entity_id
_entity_poly.type
_entity_poly.pdbx_seq_one_letter_code
_entity_poly.pdbx_strand_id
1 'polypeptide(L)'
;GSTSLAMGNGASANGDYSVAMGRKVVADDTSTAIGHHAYASKGGLAIGAQDNDISADRTTASAKGALAIGKNTKASAEDAVAIGTNAQSTLKGAVALGSGSTTATTATKQTSTTVNGIAYNFAGATSDPNMQVSVGAAGKERQIKNVAAGEVSDAINGSQLFAVASQIKPIQYFAVNSSVAGNKDNSGATGSDSVAIGPNAKAQAVSSIALGNNATAAGGNSIAIG
;
A
#
# COMPACT_ATOMS: atom_id res chain seq x y z
N GLY A 1 28.92 27.18 13.80
CA GLY A 1 28.10 27.12 15.01
C GLY A 1 28.94 26.84 16.25
N SER A 2 28.39 27.06 17.42
CA SER A 2 29.00 26.71 18.70
C SER A 2 29.06 25.18 18.85
N THR A 3 30.21 24.64 19.34
CA THR A 3 30.40 23.18 19.51
C THR A 3 30.13 22.34 18.27
N SER A 4 30.39 22.86 17.09
CA SER A 4 30.18 22.19 15.82
C SER A 4 31.45 21.56 15.25
N LEU A 5 31.31 20.56 14.36
CA LEU A 5 32.41 19.88 13.70
C LEU A 5 32.29 20.03 12.19
N ALA A 6 33.24 20.67 11.53
CA ALA A 6 33.36 20.69 10.08
C ALA A 6 34.68 20.03 9.65
N MET A 7 34.61 18.98 8.83
CA MET A 7 35.76 18.23 8.37
C MET A 7 35.69 17.96 6.85
N GLY A 8 36.57 18.54 6.09
CA GLY A 8 36.64 18.36 4.65
C GLY A 8 36.79 19.67 3.88
N ASN A 9 37.16 19.60 2.59
CA ASN A 9 37.33 20.77 1.73
C ASN A 9 35.96 21.44 1.49
N GLY A 10 35.79 22.69 1.95
CA GLY A 10 34.54 23.42 1.83
C GLY A 10 33.40 22.88 2.70
N ALA A 11 33.71 22.12 3.77
CA ALA A 11 32.71 21.70 4.73
C ALA A 11 32.24 22.87 5.59
N SER A 12 30.94 22.98 5.83
CA SER A 12 30.30 24.05 6.61
C SER A 12 29.36 23.46 7.66
N ALA A 13 29.72 23.60 8.93
CA ALA A 13 28.88 23.31 10.09
C ALA A 13 28.37 24.64 10.66
N ASN A 14 27.27 25.15 10.11
CA ASN A 14 26.78 26.51 10.38
C ASN A 14 25.93 26.59 11.64
N GLY A 15 25.19 25.53 11.95
CA GLY A 15 24.34 25.45 13.15
C GLY A 15 25.13 25.06 14.41
N ASP A 16 24.64 25.42 15.59
CA ASP A 16 25.15 24.96 16.86
C ASP A 16 24.98 23.44 16.98
N TYR A 17 25.97 22.73 17.55
CA TYR A 17 26.00 21.28 17.68
C TYR A 17 25.87 20.51 16.36
N SER A 18 26.16 21.15 15.22
CA SER A 18 26.08 20.51 13.91
C SER A 18 27.36 19.75 13.55
N VAL A 19 27.21 18.71 12.72
CA VAL A 19 28.32 17.90 12.21
C VAL A 19 28.29 17.88 10.69
N ALA A 20 29.37 18.35 10.05
CA ALA A 20 29.54 18.36 8.60
C ALA A 20 30.85 17.65 8.22
N MET A 21 30.75 16.46 7.60
CA MET A 21 31.92 15.65 7.23
C MET A 21 31.90 15.30 5.75
N GLY A 22 32.86 15.81 4.98
CA GLY A 22 32.98 15.58 3.56
C GLY A 22 33.29 16.83 2.74
N ARG A 23 33.43 16.70 1.42
CA ARG A 23 33.68 17.84 0.52
C ARG A 23 32.39 18.61 0.25
N LYS A 24 32.41 19.94 0.40
CA LYS A 24 31.27 20.84 0.15
C LYS A 24 29.97 20.45 0.88
N VAL A 25 30.08 19.77 2.01
CA VAL A 25 28.97 19.36 2.86
C VAL A 25 28.48 20.54 3.70
N VAL A 26 27.17 20.60 3.95
CA VAL A 26 26.58 21.66 4.77
C VAL A 26 25.64 21.08 5.82
N ALA A 27 25.86 21.43 7.09
CA ALA A 27 24.99 21.11 8.22
C ALA A 27 24.56 22.39 8.93
N ASP A 28 23.27 22.68 8.91
CA ASP A 28 22.64 23.83 9.58
C ASP A 28 21.82 23.35 10.79
N ASP A 29 21.55 24.23 11.76
CA ASP A 29 20.56 24.00 12.83
C ASP A 29 20.62 22.62 13.52
N THR A 30 21.62 22.34 14.33
CA THR A 30 21.75 21.08 15.11
C THR A 30 21.72 19.78 14.28
N SER A 31 22.02 19.85 12.99
CA SER A 31 21.92 18.72 12.07
C SER A 31 23.25 18.03 11.79
N THR A 32 23.17 16.84 11.20
CA THR A 32 24.33 16.06 10.79
C THR A 32 24.29 15.81 9.28
N ALA A 33 25.34 16.20 8.56
CA ALA A 33 25.52 15.94 7.15
C ALA A 33 26.85 15.24 6.89
N ILE A 34 26.84 14.10 6.24
CA ILE A 34 28.03 13.30 5.92
C ILE A 34 28.04 12.91 4.46
N GLY A 35 29.13 13.23 3.77
CA GLY A 35 29.35 12.86 2.38
C GLY A 35 29.54 14.05 1.44
N HIS A 36 29.88 13.80 0.18
CA HIS A 36 30.12 14.84 -0.81
C HIS A 36 28.81 15.59 -1.14
N HIS A 37 28.78 16.89 -0.90
CA HIS A 37 27.61 17.77 -1.11
C HIS A 37 26.35 17.41 -0.28
N ALA A 38 26.43 16.55 0.73
CA ALA A 38 25.27 16.27 1.60
C ALA A 38 24.79 17.57 2.30
N TYR A 39 23.48 17.70 2.48
CA TYR A 39 22.86 18.83 3.15
C TYR A 39 21.87 18.38 4.20
N ALA A 40 22.02 18.88 5.42
CA ALA A 40 21.07 18.68 6.49
C ALA A 40 20.73 20.00 7.18
N SER A 41 19.48 20.16 7.60
CA SER A 41 19.04 21.32 8.39
C SER A 41 17.91 20.93 9.36
N LYS A 42 17.63 21.80 10.33
CA LYS A 42 16.52 21.66 11.29
C LYS A 42 16.53 20.35 12.07
N GLY A 43 17.70 19.93 12.56
CA GLY A 43 17.87 18.67 13.29
C GLY A 43 17.79 17.42 12.40
N GLY A 44 17.91 17.57 11.09
CA GLY A 44 17.89 16.46 10.13
C GLY A 44 19.23 15.73 10.05
N LEU A 45 19.20 14.51 9.49
CA LEU A 45 20.37 13.68 9.21
C LEU A 45 20.44 13.35 7.71
N ALA A 46 21.50 13.78 7.04
CA ALA A 46 21.80 13.46 5.66
C ALA A 46 23.11 12.68 5.53
N ILE A 47 23.06 11.44 5.05
CA ILE A 47 24.25 10.61 4.80
C ILE A 47 24.22 10.14 3.37
N GLY A 48 25.18 10.59 2.56
CA GLY A 48 25.29 10.18 1.17
C GLY A 48 26.18 11.09 0.38
N ALA A 49 26.57 10.63 -0.81
CA ALA A 49 27.43 11.39 -1.70
C ALA A 49 26.82 11.46 -3.08
N GLN A 50 27.18 12.49 -3.82
CA GLN A 50 26.86 12.62 -5.24
C GLN A 50 28.13 12.49 -6.11
N ASP A 51 27.95 12.19 -7.39
CA ASP A 51 29.09 12.01 -8.32
C ASP A 51 29.60 13.34 -8.91
N ASN A 52 28.82 14.42 -8.78
CA ASN A 52 29.11 15.71 -9.38
C ASN A 52 28.87 16.85 -8.36
N ASP A 53 29.19 18.08 -8.74
CA ASP A 53 29.01 19.28 -7.92
C ASP A 53 27.65 19.96 -8.15
N ILE A 54 26.63 19.25 -8.67
CA ILE A 54 25.31 19.78 -8.92
C ILE A 54 24.47 19.68 -7.63
N SER A 55 24.16 20.81 -7.03
CA SER A 55 23.42 20.83 -5.75
C SER A 55 22.01 20.22 -5.82
N ALA A 56 21.40 20.14 -7.00
CA ALA A 56 20.11 19.48 -7.18
C ALA A 56 20.13 17.96 -6.92
N ASP A 57 21.29 17.32 -7.12
CA ASP A 57 21.49 15.88 -6.99
C ASP A 57 21.97 15.46 -5.57
N ARG A 58 22.13 16.43 -4.67
CA ARG A 58 22.66 16.16 -3.32
C ARG A 58 21.69 15.37 -2.45
N THR A 59 22.25 14.56 -1.55
CA THR A 59 21.49 13.97 -0.44
C THR A 59 21.04 15.07 0.50
N THR A 60 19.74 15.15 0.77
CA THR A 60 19.12 16.29 1.44
C THR A 60 18.13 15.86 2.51
N ALA A 61 18.34 16.30 3.75
CA ALA A 61 17.38 16.26 4.85
C ALA A 61 17.06 17.71 5.25
N SER A 62 16.01 18.31 4.68
CA SER A 62 15.77 19.76 4.77
C SER A 62 14.63 20.18 5.71
N ALA A 63 13.91 19.23 6.29
CA ALA A 63 12.83 19.47 7.22
C ALA A 63 13.18 18.97 8.63
N LYS A 64 12.41 19.42 9.63
CA LYS A 64 12.61 19.07 11.03
C LYS A 64 12.58 17.56 11.20
N GLY A 65 13.62 16.98 11.84
CA GLY A 65 13.70 15.56 12.10
C GLY A 65 13.83 14.67 10.86
N ALA A 66 14.04 15.23 9.67
CA ALA A 66 14.11 14.44 8.43
C ALA A 66 15.37 13.58 8.36
N LEU A 67 15.26 12.38 7.79
CA LEU A 67 16.34 11.42 7.60
C LEU A 67 16.51 11.07 6.13
N ALA A 68 17.67 11.34 5.54
CA ALA A 68 18.02 10.99 4.17
C ALA A 68 19.32 10.18 4.12
N ILE A 69 19.25 8.92 3.68
CA ILE A 69 20.43 8.04 3.57
C ILE A 69 20.51 7.44 2.17
N GLY A 70 21.58 7.73 1.47
CA GLY A 70 21.85 7.23 0.12
C GLY A 70 22.22 8.36 -0.85
N LYS A 71 22.64 8.00 -2.06
CA LYS A 71 22.99 8.96 -3.11
C LYS A 71 21.74 9.66 -3.63
N ASN A 72 21.75 11.00 -3.74
CA ASN A 72 20.64 11.82 -4.24
C ASN A 72 19.29 11.53 -3.53
N THR A 73 19.35 11.19 -2.25
CA THR A 73 18.16 10.87 -1.43
C THR A 73 17.59 12.14 -0.86
N LYS A 74 16.28 12.29 -0.84
CA LYS A 74 15.61 13.51 -0.36
C LYS A 74 14.52 13.22 0.66
N ALA A 75 14.68 13.77 1.87
CA ALA A 75 13.65 13.83 2.90
C ALA A 75 13.30 15.32 3.12
N SER A 76 12.16 15.76 2.59
CA SER A 76 11.81 17.20 2.50
C SER A 76 10.60 17.59 3.36
N ALA A 77 9.98 16.65 4.05
CA ALA A 77 8.90 16.91 4.99
C ALA A 77 9.32 16.59 6.44
N GLU A 78 8.61 17.16 7.42
CA GLU A 78 8.85 16.93 8.85
C GLU A 78 8.76 15.44 9.18
N ASP A 79 9.76 14.93 9.92
CA ASP A 79 9.89 13.53 10.32
C ASP A 79 9.88 12.52 9.15
N ALA A 80 10.12 12.98 7.93
CA ALA A 80 10.18 12.12 6.76
C ALA A 80 11.47 11.29 6.73
N VAL A 81 11.37 10.03 6.34
CA VAL A 81 12.49 9.11 6.20
C VAL A 81 12.64 8.69 4.75
N ALA A 82 13.81 8.89 4.15
CA ALA A 82 14.17 8.42 2.82
C ALA A 82 15.48 7.63 2.88
N ILE A 83 15.44 6.37 2.48
CA ILE A 83 16.62 5.47 2.49
C ILE A 83 16.74 4.76 1.14
N GLY A 84 17.86 4.98 0.47
CA GLY A 84 18.17 4.38 -0.82
C GLY A 84 18.49 5.41 -1.90
N THR A 85 19.26 5.04 -2.90
CA THR A 85 19.62 5.93 -4.02
C THR A 85 18.38 6.48 -4.72
N ASN A 86 18.29 7.80 -4.87
CA ASN A 86 17.14 8.51 -5.45
C ASN A 86 15.81 8.31 -4.70
N ALA A 87 15.81 7.83 -3.45
CA ALA A 87 14.60 7.75 -2.64
C ALA A 87 14.11 9.17 -2.28
N GLN A 88 12.79 9.39 -2.28
CA GLN A 88 12.18 10.68 -2.01
C GLN A 88 11.02 10.55 -1.04
N SER A 89 11.13 11.14 0.15
CA SER A 89 10.04 11.24 1.12
C SER A 89 9.60 12.69 1.26
N THR A 90 8.39 12.99 0.77
CA THR A 90 7.84 14.33 0.63
C THR A 90 6.61 14.58 1.51
N LEU A 91 6.14 13.57 2.22
CA LEU A 91 5.00 13.65 3.13
C LEU A 91 5.48 13.53 4.58
N LYS A 92 4.83 14.27 5.48
CA LYS A 92 5.14 14.27 6.91
C LYS A 92 5.02 12.87 7.52
N GLY A 93 6.05 12.44 8.26
CA GLY A 93 6.08 11.13 8.93
C GLY A 93 6.15 9.92 7.99
N ALA A 94 6.26 10.14 6.68
CA ALA A 94 6.31 9.04 5.71
C ALA A 94 7.70 8.44 5.55
N VAL A 95 7.75 7.18 5.13
CA VAL A 95 8.98 6.42 4.89
C VAL A 95 9.07 5.98 3.44
N ALA A 96 10.10 6.42 2.71
CA ALA A 96 10.47 5.92 1.39
C ALA A 96 11.69 4.99 1.54
N LEU A 97 11.50 3.69 1.35
CA LEU A 97 12.52 2.67 1.57
C LEU A 97 12.89 1.94 0.29
N GLY A 98 14.15 2.06 -0.11
CA GLY A 98 14.70 1.44 -1.30
C GLY A 98 14.99 2.44 -2.42
N SER A 99 15.87 2.06 -3.35
CA SER A 99 16.27 2.91 -4.49
C SER A 99 15.07 3.36 -5.32
N GLY A 100 14.91 4.66 -5.54
CA GLY A 100 13.82 5.26 -6.31
C GLY A 100 12.43 5.14 -5.67
N SER A 101 12.34 4.76 -4.40
CA SER A 101 11.05 4.76 -3.68
C SER A 101 10.56 6.18 -3.44
N THR A 102 9.25 6.40 -3.47
CA THR A 102 8.66 7.72 -3.29
C THR A 102 7.40 7.70 -2.46
N THR A 103 7.17 8.77 -1.68
CA THR A 103 5.92 9.05 -0.96
C THR A 103 5.20 10.26 -1.55
N ALA A 104 5.27 10.46 -2.87
CA ALA A 104 4.69 11.64 -3.54
C ALA A 104 3.16 11.70 -3.47
N THR A 105 2.49 10.57 -3.26
CA THR A 105 1.04 10.46 -3.12
C THR A 105 0.66 9.99 -1.72
N THR A 106 -0.41 10.54 -1.16
CA THR A 106 -0.94 10.14 0.14
C THR A 106 -1.54 8.74 0.10
N ALA A 107 -1.52 8.04 1.22
CA ALA A 107 -2.23 6.77 1.38
C ALA A 107 -3.74 6.99 1.32
N THR A 108 -4.47 6.02 0.76
CA THR A 108 -5.93 6.02 0.75
C THR A 108 -6.45 5.42 2.06
N LYS A 109 -7.28 6.18 2.77
CA LYS A 109 -7.98 5.66 3.94
C LYS A 109 -9.07 4.69 3.49
N GLN A 110 -8.88 3.41 3.79
CA GLN A 110 -9.84 2.36 3.46
C GLN A 110 -10.45 1.79 4.77
N THR A 111 -11.73 2.05 5.00
CA THR A 111 -12.42 1.61 6.23
C THR A 111 -13.34 0.41 6.01
N SER A 112 -13.79 0.19 4.78
CA SER A 112 -14.69 -0.90 4.43
C SER A 112 -14.66 -1.17 2.93
N THR A 113 -15.19 -2.31 2.55
CA THR A 113 -15.56 -2.64 1.15
C THR A 113 -16.91 -3.34 1.12
N THR A 114 -17.54 -3.37 -0.06
CA THR A 114 -18.79 -4.11 -0.27
C THR A 114 -18.56 -5.20 -1.31
N VAL A 115 -18.86 -6.43 -0.95
CA VAL A 115 -18.79 -7.60 -1.85
C VAL A 115 -20.17 -8.25 -1.88
N ASN A 116 -20.76 -8.43 -3.06
CA ASN A 116 -22.11 -8.98 -3.24
C ASN A 116 -23.19 -8.33 -2.35
N GLY A 117 -23.14 -7.01 -2.20
CA GLY A 117 -24.08 -6.25 -1.37
C GLY A 117 -23.84 -6.30 0.15
N ILE A 118 -22.85 -7.04 0.61
CA ILE A 118 -22.49 -7.15 2.02
C ILE A 118 -21.31 -6.24 2.32
N ALA A 119 -21.44 -5.36 3.32
CA ALA A 119 -20.36 -4.49 3.78
C ALA A 119 -19.43 -5.21 4.74
N TYR A 120 -18.12 -5.11 4.47
CA TYR A 120 -17.05 -5.63 5.32
C TYR A 120 -16.21 -4.48 5.84
N ASN A 121 -16.11 -4.33 7.15
CA ASN A 121 -15.29 -3.31 7.78
C ASN A 121 -13.85 -3.79 7.94
N PHE A 122 -12.89 -2.90 7.68
CA PHE A 122 -11.47 -3.16 7.85
C PHE A 122 -10.98 -2.60 9.19
N ALA A 123 -10.12 -3.38 9.87
CA ALA A 123 -9.35 -2.89 11.01
C ALA A 123 -8.13 -2.08 10.53
N GLY A 124 -7.63 -1.15 11.37
CA GLY A 124 -6.36 -0.48 11.13
C GLY A 124 -6.35 0.53 9.99
N ALA A 125 -7.48 1.13 9.63
CA ALA A 125 -7.49 2.21 8.65
C ALA A 125 -6.61 3.38 9.12
N THR A 126 -5.76 3.91 8.23
CA THR A 126 -4.88 5.04 8.57
C THR A 126 -5.69 6.26 9.06
N SER A 127 -5.23 6.86 10.15
CA SER A 127 -5.79 8.13 10.65
C SER A 127 -5.22 9.35 9.92
N ASP A 128 -3.96 9.27 9.47
CA ASP A 128 -3.26 10.30 8.70
C ASP A 128 -2.81 9.71 7.35
N PRO A 129 -3.32 10.23 6.22
CA PRO A 129 -2.95 9.72 4.89
C PRO A 129 -1.49 10.00 4.51
N ASN A 130 -0.79 10.85 5.24
CA ASN A 130 0.65 11.06 5.03
C ASN A 130 1.50 9.92 5.60
N MET A 131 1.04 9.27 6.68
CA MET A 131 1.78 8.20 7.35
C MET A 131 1.71 6.91 6.54
N GLN A 132 2.77 6.63 5.81
CA GLN A 132 2.90 5.46 4.95
C GLN A 132 4.35 4.99 4.84
N VAL A 133 4.53 3.71 4.54
CA VAL A 133 5.81 3.15 4.12
C VAL A 133 5.72 2.77 2.65
N SER A 134 6.49 3.45 1.80
CA SER A 134 6.59 3.13 0.38
C SER A 134 7.88 2.39 0.08
N VAL A 135 7.78 1.22 -0.52
CA VAL A 135 8.93 0.40 -0.94
C VAL A 135 9.19 0.48 -2.45
N GLY A 136 8.57 1.42 -3.14
CA GLY A 136 8.71 1.58 -4.59
C GLY A 136 8.16 2.89 -5.13
N ALA A 137 7.86 2.88 -6.40
CA ALA A 137 7.16 3.93 -7.13
C ALA A 137 6.21 3.27 -8.13
N ALA A 138 5.25 4.02 -8.67
CA ALA A 138 4.33 3.51 -9.70
C ALA A 138 5.12 2.91 -10.88
N GLY A 139 4.81 1.68 -11.27
CA GLY A 139 5.50 0.90 -12.29
C GLY A 139 6.89 0.36 -11.87
N LYS A 140 7.27 0.51 -10.59
CA LYS A 140 8.53 0.02 -9.99
C LYS A 140 8.28 -0.52 -8.59
N GLU A 141 7.24 -1.31 -8.45
CA GLU A 141 6.83 -1.95 -7.20
C GLU A 141 7.84 -3.02 -6.76
N ARG A 142 7.89 -3.30 -5.46
CA ARG A 142 8.74 -4.35 -4.87
C ARG A 142 7.92 -5.36 -4.09
N GLN A 143 8.36 -6.59 -4.11
CA GLN A 143 7.87 -7.63 -3.22
C GLN A 143 8.46 -7.48 -1.82
N ILE A 144 7.63 -7.64 -0.80
CA ILE A 144 8.09 -7.81 0.58
C ILE A 144 8.16 -9.31 0.84
N LYS A 145 9.38 -9.85 1.08
CA LYS A 145 9.63 -11.27 1.32
C LYS A 145 9.84 -11.55 2.80
N ASN A 146 9.71 -12.84 3.18
CA ASN A 146 9.93 -13.33 4.55
C ASN A 146 8.98 -12.68 5.58
N VAL A 147 7.76 -12.36 5.15
CA VAL A 147 6.71 -11.88 6.04
C VAL A 147 6.18 -13.06 6.85
N ALA A 148 6.24 -12.99 8.17
CA ALA A 148 5.64 -13.99 9.05
C ALA A 148 4.11 -13.91 8.98
N ALA A 149 3.42 -14.99 9.41
CA ALA A 149 1.99 -14.93 9.63
C ALA A 149 1.68 -13.95 10.78
N GLY A 150 0.78 -13.01 10.56
CA GLY A 150 0.43 -11.96 11.50
C GLY A 150 -1.03 -12.03 11.96
N GLU A 151 -1.40 -11.12 12.83
CA GLU A 151 -2.76 -10.93 13.33
C GLU A 151 -3.59 -10.02 12.41
N VAL A 152 -4.79 -9.62 12.87
CA VAL A 152 -5.81 -8.94 12.03
C VAL A 152 -5.34 -7.62 11.42
N SER A 153 -4.41 -6.92 12.06
CA SER A 153 -3.89 -5.62 11.57
C SER A 153 -2.52 -5.71 10.90
N ASP A 154 -1.95 -6.90 10.80
CA ASP A 154 -0.63 -7.12 10.22
C ASP A 154 -0.69 -7.37 8.71
N ALA A 155 0.45 -7.35 8.06
CA ALA A 155 0.56 -7.79 6.67
C ALA A 155 0.35 -9.31 6.60
N ILE A 156 -0.58 -9.77 5.77
CA ILE A 156 -0.80 -11.19 5.52
C ILE A 156 0.22 -11.73 4.51
N ASN A 157 0.72 -12.93 4.75
CA ASN A 157 1.57 -13.64 3.80
C ASN A 157 0.78 -14.59 2.90
N GLY A 158 1.43 -15.10 1.85
CA GLY A 158 0.80 -16.02 0.90
C GLY A 158 0.26 -17.31 1.53
N SER A 159 0.84 -17.80 2.64
CA SER A 159 0.36 -19.01 3.31
C SER A 159 -0.97 -18.78 4.02
N GLN A 160 -1.20 -17.61 4.61
CA GLN A 160 -2.49 -17.26 5.21
C GLN A 160 -3.59 -17.16 4.14
N LEU A 161 -3.31 -16.51 3.01
CA LEU A 161 -4.24 -16.47 1.87
C LEU A 161 -4.50 -17.87 1.30
N PHE A 162 -3.47 -18.71 1.16
CA PHE A 162 -3.61 -20.10 0.70
C PHE A 162 -4.48 -20.93 1.66
N ALA A 163 -4.31 -20.77 2.98
CA ALA A 163 -5.15 -21.45 3.96
C ALA A 163 -6.63 -21.07 3.82
N VAL A 164 -6.94 -19.79 3.63
CA VAL A 164 -8.32 -19.33 3.34
C VAL A 164 -8.83 -19.89 2.02
N ALA A 165 -8.04 -19.81 0.95
CA ALA A 165 -8.42 -20.33 -0.36
C ALA A 165 -8.67 -21.83 -0.35
N SER A 166 -7.91 -22.62 0.45
CA SER A 166 -8.08 -24.06 0.58
C SER A 166 -9.38 -24.47 1.29
N GLN A 167 -10.01 -23.55 2.03
CA GLN A 167 -11.33 -23.77 2.64
C GLN A 167 -12.49 -23.54 1.66
N ILE A 168 -12.24 -22.89 0.54
CA ILE A 168 -13.23 -22.70 -0.53
C ILE A 168 -13.33 -24.01 -1.29
N LYS A 169 -14.16 -24.92 -0.80
CA LYS A 169 -14.41 -26.22 -1.43
C LYS A 169 -15.45 -26.07 -2.54
N PRO A 170 -15.29 -26.77 -3.66
CA PRO A 170 -16.38 -26.89 -4.64
C PRO A 170 -17.64 -27.45 -3.95
N ILE A 171 -18.80 -26.98 -4.35
CA ILE A 171 -20.06 -27.59 -3.91
C ILE A 171 -20.06 -29.02 -4.42
N GLN A 172 -19.99 -30.00 -3.51
CA GLN A 172 -19.97 -31.43 -3.89
C GLN A 172 -21.37 -31.87 -4.33
N TYR A 173 -21.43 -32.77 -5.31
CA TYR A 173 -22.67 -33.30 -5.85
C TYR A 173 -23.63 -32.29 -6.50
N PHE A 174 -23.14 -31.09 -6.80
CA PHE A 174 -23.88 -30.08 -7.57
C PHE A 174 -23.02 -29.62 -8.74
N ALA A 175 -23.38 -30.03 -9.94
CA ALA A 175 -22.68 -29.65 -11.16
C ALA A 175 -23.68 -29.32 -12.26
N VAL A 176 -23.40 -28.26 -13.02
CA VAL A 176 -24.14 -27.88 -14.22
C VAL A 176 -23.15 -27.75 -15.36
N ASN A 177 -23.32 -28.57 -16.41
CA ASN A 177 -22.56 -28.43 -17.65
C ASN A 177 -23.47 -27.77 -18.71
N SER A 178 -23.26 -26.46 -18.94
CA SER A 178 -24.09 -25.71 -19.89
C SER A 178 -23.32 -24.53 -20.47
N SER A 179 -23.58 -24.25 -21.75
CA SER A 179 -23.18 -23.02 -22.45
C SER A 179 -24.22 -21.92 -22.34
N VAL A 180 -25.41 -22.21 -21.79
CA VAL A 180 -26.51 -21.24 -21.66
C VAL A 180 -26.16 -20.18 -20.63
N ALA A 181 -26.36 -18.89 -20.98
CA ALA A 181 -25.98 -17.79 -20.14
C ALA A 181 -26.96 -17.47 -18.97
N GLY A 182 -28.25 -17.81 -19.16
CA GLY A 182 -29.29 -17.48 -18.16
C GLY A 182 -29.10 -18.20 -16.82
N ASN A 183 -29.31 -17.49 -15.72
CA ASN A 183 -29.10 -17.92 -14.34
C ASN A 183 -27.63 -18.28 -14.00
N LYS A 184 -26.69 -17.88 -14.84
CA LYS A 184 -25.25 -18.10 -14.59
C LYS A 184 -24.72 -17.23 -13.42
N ASP A 185 -25.35 -16.10 -13.21
CA ASP A 185 -25.09 -15.12 -12.16
C ASP A 185 -26.03 -15.25 -10.95
N ASN A 186 -26.77 -16.38 -10.87
CA ASN A 186 -27.80 -16.66 -9.85
C ASN A 186 -28.99 -15.67 -9.89
N SER A 187 -29.25 -15.04 -11.02
CA SER A 187 -30.34 -14.06 -11.20
C SER A 187 -31.71 -14.70 -11.49
N GLY A 188 -31.79 -16.01 -11.59
CA GLY A 188 -33.03 -16.73 -11.90
C GLY A 188 -34.07 -16.76 -10.78
N ALA A 189 -33.69 -16.59 -9.53
CA ALA A 189 -34.58 -16.53 -8.38
C ALA A 189 -35.00 -15.06 -8.12
N THR A 190 -36.14 -14.63 -8.62
CA THR A 190 -36.65 -13.25 -8.51
C THR A 190 -37.81 -13.11 -7.54
N GLY A 191 -38.48 -14.19 -7.16
CA GLY A 191 -39.52 -14.19 -6.13
C GLY A 191 -38.89 -14.22 -4.73
N SER A 192 -39.57 -13.64 -3.74
CA SER A 192 -39.11 -13.77 -2.34
C SER A 192 -39.09 -15.24 -1.91
N ASP A 193 -38.04 -15.65 -1.19
CA ASP A 193 -37.87 -17.02 -0.71
C ASP A 193 -37.90 -18.11 -1.80
N SER A 194 -37.49 -17.75 -3.03
CA SER A 194 -37.50 -18.63 -4.19
C SER A 194 -36.13 -19.27 -4.48
N VAL A 195 -36.14 -20.40 -5.19
CA VAL A 195 -34.93 -21.14 -5.56
C VAL A 195 -34.94 -21.45 -7.07
N ALA A 196 -33.89 -21.06 -7.79
CA ALA A 196 -33.71 -21.38 -9.20
C ALA A 196 -32.37 -22.12 -9.41
N ILE A 197 -32.43 -23.36 -9.85
CA ILE A 197 -31.26 -24.21 -10.08
C ILE A 197 -31.28 -24.73 -11.52
N GLY A 198 -30.26 -24.42 -12.28
CA GLY A 198 -30.10 -24.88 -13.65
C GLY A 198 -29.98 -23.76 -14.66
N PRO A 199 -29.49 -24.07 -15.88
CA PRO A 199 -29.39 -23.10 -16.95
C PRO A 199 -30.74 -22.48 -17.28
N ASN A 200 -30.80 -21.15 -17.29
CA ASN A 200 -32.01 -20.39 -17.59
C ASN A 200 -33.23 -20.72 -16.71
N ALA A 201 -33.05 -21.35 -15.56
CA ALA A 201 -34.10 -21.60 -14.57
C ALA A 201 -34.64 -20.27 -14.02
N LYS A 202 -35.96 -20.14 -13.85
CA LYS A 202 -36.66 -18.93 -13.38
C LYS A 202 -37.65 -19.26 -12.27
N ALA A 203 -37.39 -18.86 -11.06
CA ALA A 203 -38.32 -18.91 -9.95
C ALA A 203 -38.82 -17.48 -9.65
N GLN A 204 -39.99 -17.11 -10.18
CA GLN A 204 -40.44 -15.74 -10.29
C GLN A 204 -41.47 -15.34 -9.22
N ALA A 205 -42.05 -16.27 -8.52
CA ALA A 205 -43.05 -16.01 -7.50
C ALA A 205 -42.57 -16.36 -6.10
N VAL A 206 -43.29 -15.87 -5.10
CA VAL A 206 -43.01 -16.10 -3.68
C VAL A 206 -42.94 -17.59 -3.37
N SER A 207 -41.91 -18.05 -2.68
CA SER A 207 -41.70 -19.45 -2.26
C SER A 207 -41.75 -20.46 -3.41
N SER A 208 -41.33 -20.06 -4.60
CA SER A 208 -41.33 -20.95 -5.78
C SER A 208 -39.97 -21.63 -5.99
N ILE A 209 -39.96 -22.81 -6.58
CA ILE A 209 -38.75 -23.58 -6.89
C ILE A 209 -38.75 -23.92 -8.40
N ALA A 210 -37.69 -23.54 -9.11
CA ALA A 210 -37.45 -23.93 -10.49
C ALA A 210 -36.17 -24.76 -10.57
N LEU A 211 -36.26 -25.99 -11.02
CA LEU A 211 -35.14 -26.92 -11.13
C LEU A 211 -35.05 -27.53 -12.52
N GLY A 212 -33.95 -27.28 -13.21
CA GLY A 212 -33.67 -27.80 -14.52
C GLY A 212 -33.44 -26.73 -15.58
N ASN A 213 -33.14 -27.19 -16.84
CA ASN A 213 -32.89 -26.28 -17.95
C ASN A 213 -34.19 -25.63 -18.43
N ASN A 214 -34.28 -24.30 -18.45
CA ASN A 214 -35.48 -23.53 -18.81
C ASN A 214 -36.69 -23.72 -17.89
N ALA A 215 -36.56 -24.40 -16.73
CA ALA A 215 -37.65 -24.55 -15.77
C ALA A 215 -38.17 -23.17 -15.32
N THR A 216 -39.48 -22.97 -15.35
CA THR A 216 -40.09 -21.71 -14.94
C THR A 216 -41.19 -21.92 -13.91
N ALA A 217 -41.02 -21.46 -12.71
CA ALA A 217 -42.02 -21.46 -11.63
C ALA A 217 -42.56 -20.04 -11.45
N ALA A 218 -43.75 -19.78 -12.04
CA ALA A 218 -44.39 -18.45 -12.07
C ALA A 218 -45.51 -18.27 -11.03
N GLY A 219 -45.95 -19.36 -10.40
CA GLY A 219 -46.98 -19.33 -9.34
C GLY A 219 -46.37 -19.34 -7.94
N GLY A 220 -47.01 -18.67 -6.99
CA GLY A 220 -46.61 -18.72 -5.57
C GLY A 220 -46.71 -20.15 -5.03
N ASN A 221 -45.76 -20.56 -4.21
CA ASN A 221 -45.62 -21.91 -3.64
C ASN A 221 -45.54 -23.03 -4.72
N SER A 222 -45.16 -22.71 -5.95
CA SER A 222 -45.07 -23.67 -7.06
C SER A 222 -43.69 -24.30 -7.21
N ILE A 223 -43.67 -25.51 -7.73
CA ILE A 223 -42.41 -26.22 -8.06
C ILE A 223 -42.46 -26.55 -9.55
N ALA A 224 -41.46 -26.16 -10.32
CA ALA A 224 -41.26 -26.53 -11.71
C ALA A 224 -39.98 -27.34 -11.84
N ILE A 225 -40.03 -28.51 -12.42
CA ILE A 225 -38.89 -29.39 -12.72
C ILE A 225 -38.93 -29.74 -14.19
N GLY A 226 -37.82 -29.51 -14.93
CA GLY A 226 -37.77 -29.83 -16.34
C GLY A 226 -36.67 -29.12 -17.11
#